data_6d58fc2a7efad454563744844d946170
#
_entry.id   6d58fc2a7efad454563744844d946170
#
_cell.length_a   1.000
_cell.length_b   1.000
_cell.length_c   1.000
_cell.angle_alpha   90.00
_cell.angle_beta   90.00
_cell.angle_gamma   90.00
#
_symmetry.space_group_name_H-M   'P 1'
#
loop_
_entity.id
_entity.type
_entity.pdbx_description
1 polymer ?
#
loop_
_entity_poly.entity_id
_entity_poly.type
_entity_poly.pdbx_seq_one_letter_code
_entity_poly.pdbx_strand_id
1 'polypeptide(L)'
;IRDRSPSRGLGDVYKRQPLPEFDESVYRAITTGVRDYVHKNGFAGVVLGLSGGIDSALTLAIAVDALGADCVEAVLMPSRYTDTISIEDAIEEAECLSVSHRIIDIEPVFEAFLAQLGPIFQGLNPDATEENLQSRIRGTLLMAISNKSGRMVLTTGNKSEMSVGYATLYGDMAGGFAAIKDVPKTMVYRLAEYRNGVSPVIPARVISRPPTAELAPDQKDIDSLPPYEILDPILQAYVEEDQATSEIIDAGYDAMTVKNTVRLVTRTEYKRRQAPPGVRITPVSYTHLTLPTILLV
;
A
#
# COMPACT_ATOMS: atom_id res chain seq x y z
N ILE A 1 61.35 1.97 18.45
CA ILE A 1 60.14 2.39 17.67
C ILE A 1 59.97 1.33 16.62
N ARG A 2 59.00 0.40 16.84
CA ARG A 2 58.67 -0.62 15.86
C ARG A 2 57.70 0.02 14.85
N ASP A 3 58.13 0.07 13.61
CA ASP A 3 57.30 0.39 12.43
C ASP A 3 56.10 -0.55 12.41
N ARG A 4 54.91 -0.01 12.68
CA ARG A 4 53.67 -0.71 12.45
C ARG A 4 53.33 -0.50 10.97
N SER A 5 53.67 -1.50 10.15
CA SER A 5 53.10 -1.57 8.80
C SER A 5 51.59 -1.43 8.92
N PRO A 6 50.94 -0.52 8.18
CA PRO A 6 49.47 -0.46 8.14
C PRO A 6 48.99 -1.82 7.68
N SER A 7 48.09 -2.44 8.44
CA SER A 7 47.42 -3.65 8.01
C SER A 7 46.79 -3.34 6.66
N ARG A 8 47.27 -4.00 5.61
CA ARG A 8 46.58 -4.01 4.34
C ARG A 8 45.20 -4.53 4.62
N GLY A 9 44.25 -3.61 4.72
CA GLY A 9 42.90 -3.89 5.17
C GLY A 9 42.24 -4.90 4.26
N LEU A 10 41.32 -5.64 4.82
CA LEU A 10 40.34 -6.50 4.15
C LEU A 10 39.55 -5.79 3.01
N GLY A 11 39.80 -4.52 2.73
CA GLY A 11 39.18 -3.72 1.69
C GLY A 11 39.41 -4.19 0.26
N ASP A 12 40.49 -4.93 -0.03
CA ASP A 12 40.79 -5.41 -1.38
C ASP A 12 40.16 -6.77 -1.71
N VAL A 13 39.50 -7.44 -0.74
CA VAL A 13 38.89 -8.75 -0.92
C VAL A 13 37.42 -8.64 -1.27
N TYR A 14 36.80 -7.51 -0.98
CA TYR A 14 35.41 -7.26 -1.43
C TYR A 14 35.48 -6.82 -2.90
N LYS A 15 35.35 -7.78 -3.82
CA LYS A 15 34.90 -7.46 -5.18
C LYS A 15 33.66 -6.61 -5.02
N ARG A 16 33.74 -5.32 -5.36
CA ARG A 16 32.57 -4.45 -5.43
C ARG A 16 31.66 -5.08 -6.46
N GLN A 17 30.65 -5.82 -5.99
CA GLN A 17 29.58 -6.25 -6.87
C GLN A 17 28.97 -4.99 -7.44
N PRO A 18 28.65 -4.96 -8.74
CA PRO A 18 27.88 -3.84 -9.28
C PRO A 18 26.63 -3.66 -8.43
N LEU A 19 26.33 -2.42 -8.07
CA LEU A 19 25.08 -2.13 -7.38
C LEU A 19 23.93 -2.59 -8.27
N PRO A 20 22.91 -3.23 -7.69
CA PRO A 20 21.70 -3.56 -8.44
C PRO A 20 21.07 -2.29 -8.99
N GLU A 21 20.29 -2.41 -10.05
CA GLU A 21 19.50 -1.31 -10.57
C GLU A 21 18.52 -0.78 -9.51
N PHE A 22 18.04 0.45 -9.70
CA PHE A 22 17.26 1.14 -8.68
C PHE A 22 16.01 0.33 -8.27
N ASP A 23 15.21 -0.14 -9.24
CA ASP A 23 13.97 -0.87 -8.98
C ASP A 23 14.25 -2.22 -8.31
N GLU A 24 15.31 -2.92 -8.71
CA GLU A 24 15.79 -4.12 -8.04
C GLU A 24 16.18 -3.84 -6.58
N SER A 25 16.90 -2.75 -6.35
CA SER A 25 17.34 -2.37 -5.00
C SER A 25 16.16 -2.08 -4.08
N VAL A 26 15.17 -1.35 -4.57
CA VAL A 26 13.93 -1.02 -3.85
C VAL A 26 13.12 -2.29 -3.57
N TYR A 27 12.90 -3.13 -4.58
CA TYR A 27 12.16 -4.38 -4.44
C TYR A 27 12.80 -5.30 -3.39
N ARG A 28 14.12 -5.48 -3.46
CA ARG A 28 14.88 -6.28 -2.48
C ARG A 28 14.83 -5.70 -1.07
N ALA A 29 14.87 -4.37 -0.93
CA ALA A 29 14.75 -3.72 0.37
C ALA A 29 13.38 -4.00 1.00
N ILE A 30 12.29 -3.88 0.23
CA ILE A 30 10.94 -4.15 0.70
C ILE A 30 10.78 -5.64 1.09
N THR A 31 11.19 -6.55 0.22
CA THR A 31 11.14 -8.00 0.45
C THR A 31 11.92 -8.38 1.71
N THR A 32 13.12 -7.81 1.90
CA THR A 32 13.92 -8.03 3.10
C THR A 32 13.22 -7.49 4.35
N GLY A 33 12.64 -6.28 4.26
CA GLY A 33 11.93 -5.66 5.36
C GLY A 33 10.71 -6.45 5.81
N VAL A 34 9.91 -6.97 4.88
CA VAL A 34 8.77 -7.85 5.17
C VAL A 34 9.25 -9.11 5.89
N ARG A 35 10.23 -9.82 5.33
CA ARG A 35 10.78 -11.04 5.93
C ARG A 35 11.28 -10.81 7.34
N ASP A 36 12.12 -9.80 7.53
CA ASP A 36 12.73 -9.50 8.82
C ASP A 36 11.68 -9.10 9.86
N TYR A 37 10.69 -8.30 9.47
CA TYR A 37 9.65 -7.85 10.40
C TYR A 37 8.76 -9.01 10.86
N VAL A 38 8.31 -9.85 9.94
CA VAL A 38 7.47 -11.02 10.25
C VAL A 38 8.22 -11.99 11.17
N HIS A 39 9.47 -12.34 10.84
CA HIS A 39 10.25 -13.28 11.65
C HIS A 39 10.60 -12.73 13.03
N LYS A 40 11.02 -11.46 13.13
CA LYS A 40 11.37 -10.83 14.42
C LYS A 40 10.20 -10.71 15.36
N ASN A 41 8.99 -10.59 14.84
CA ASN A 41 7.76 -10.56 15.65
C ASN A 41 7.17 -11.95 15.90
N GLY A 42 7.80 -13.03 15.41
CA GLY A 42 7.40 -14.41 15.69
C GLY A 42 6.11 -14.88 15.03
N PHE A 43 5.69 -14.23 13.93
CA PHE A 43 4.51 -14.66 13.18
C PHE A 43 4.81 -15.87 12.30
N ALA A 44 3.85 -16.77 12.18
CA ALA A 44 3.95 -17.98 11.34
C ALA A 44 3.95 -17.68 9.84
N GLY A 45 3.60 -16.48 9.43
CA GLY A 45 3.47 -16.02 8.06
C GLY A 45 2.58 -14.79 7.99
N VAL A 46 2.02 -14.54 6.83
CA VAL A 46 1.18 -13.36 6.58
C VAL A 46 -0.15 -13.73 5.93
N VAL A 47 -1.13 -12.86 6.11
CA VAL A 47 -2.41 -12.86 5.42
C VAL A 47 -2.67 -11.47 4.86
N LEU A 48 -3.23 -11.37 3.65
CA LEU A 48 -3.57 -10.10 3.02
C LEU A 48 -4.87 -10.19 2.23
N GLY A 49 -5.54 -9.05 2.07
CA GLY A 49 -6.67 -8.90 1.17
C GLY A 49 -6.16 -8.80 -0.28
N LEU A 50 -6.63 -9.68 -1.15
CA LEU A 50 -6.29 -9.66 -2.57
C LEU A 50 -7.51 -9.18 -3.36
N SER A 51 -7.42 -7.94 -3.85
CA SER A 51 -8.54 -7.26 -4.52
C SER A 51 -8.55 -7.42 -6.04
N GLY A 52 -7.45 -7.93 -6.63
CA GLY A 52 -7.22 -7.91 -8.07
C GLY A 52 -6.71 -6.54 -8.59
N GLY A 53 -6.43 -5.60 -7.70
CA GLY A 53 -5.74 -4.33 -8.02
C GLY A 53 -4.23 -4.43 -7.88
N ILE A 54 -3.50 -3.55 -8.55
CA ILE A 54 -2.03 -3.57 -8.67
C ILE A 54 -1.30 -3.54 -7.32
N ASP A 55 -1.82 -2.81 -6.32
CA ASP A 55 -1.19 -2.69 -5.00
C ASP A 55 -1.24 -4.00 -4.22
N SER A 56 -2.40 -4.66 -4.20
CA SER A 56 -2.56 -5.97 -3.57
C SER A 56 -1.77 -7.05 -4.29
N ALA A 57 -1.71 -6.99 -5.63
CA ALA A 57 -0.93 -7.90 -6.45
C ALA A 57 0.57 -7.76 -6.16
N LEU A 58 1.12 -6.54 -6.23
CA LEU A 58 2.52 -6.31 -5.87
C LEU A 58 2.83 -6.76 -4.45
N THR A 59 1.93 -6.49 -3.49
CA THR A 59 2.11 -6.88 -2.09
C THR A 59 2.13 -8.41 -1.93
N LEU A 60 1.27 -9.13 -2.66
CA LEU A 60 1.26 -10.59 -2.68
C LEU A 60 2.58 -11.15 -3.23
N ALA A 61 3.05 -10.66 -4.37
CA ALA A 61 4.31 -11.07 -4.97
C ALA A 61 5.50 -10.82 -4.02
N ILE A 62 5.56 -9.65 -3.38
CA ILE A 62 6.57 -9.30 -2.36
C ILE A 62 6.51 -10.26 -1.17
N ALA A 63 5.32 -10.58 -0.69
CA ALA A 63 5.13 -11.48 0.45
C ALA A 63 5.63 -12.89 0.15
N VAL A 64 5.34 -13.41 -1.04
CA VAL A 64 5.83 -14.72 -1.50
C VAL A 64 7.34 -14.74 -1.66
N ASP A 65 7.91 -13.72 -2.28
CA ASP A 65 9.36 -13.60 -2.45
C ASP A 65 10.10 -13.42 -1.09
N ALA A 66 9.42 -12.88 -0.10
CA ALA A 66 9.97 -12.71 1.25
C ALA A 66 9.92 -13.99 2.10
N LEU A 67 8.82 -14.74 2.05
CA LEU A 67 8.48 -15.76 3.05
C LEU A 67 8.27 -17.17 2.44
N GLY A 68 8.07 -17.26 1.12
CA GLY A 68 7.60 -18.47 0.44
C GLY A 68 6.08 -18.62 0.46
N ALA A 69 5.52 -19.27 -0.55
CA ALA A 69 4.07 -19.39 -0.74
C ALA A 69 3.33 -20.03 0.44
N ASP A 70 3.91 -21.03 1.09
CA ASP A 70 3.31 -21.75 2.23
C ASP A 70 3.07 -20.84 3.45
N CYS A 71 3.83 -19.75 3.56
CA CYS A 71 3.70 -18.78 4.64
C CYS A 71 2.75 -17.63 4.31
N VAL A 72 2.14 -17.60 3.13
CA VAL A 72 1.27 -16.52 2.65
C VAL A 72 -0.14 -17.04 2.43
N GLU A 73 -1.13 -16.28 2.85
CA GLU A 73 -2.54 -16.57 2.59
C GLU A 73 -3.21 -15.33 1.97
N ALA A 74 -3.88 -15.51 0.84
CA ALA A 74 -4.65 -14.46 0.18
C ALA A 74 -6.14 -14.61 0.49
N VAL A 75 -6.83 -13.50 0.76
CA VAL A 75 -8.26 -13.48 1.03
C VAL A 75 -8.94 -12.52 0.06
N LEU A 76 -9.77 -13.06 -0.82
CA LEU A 76 -10.62 -12.29 -1.70
C LEU A 76 -11.93 -11.99 -0.97
N MET A 77 -12.32 -10.73 -0.93
CA MET A 77 -13.49 -10.29 -0.18
C MET A 77 -14.43 -9.44 -1.07
N PRO A 78 -15.08 -10.09 -2.07
CA PRO A 78 -15.94 -9.39 -3.00
C PRO A 78 -17.19 -8.81 -2.32
N SER A 79 -17.74 -7.77 -2.93
CA SER A 79 -19.06 -7.20 -2.67
C SER A 79 -19.83 -7.09 -3.99
N ARG A 80 -21.07 -6.57 -3.95
CA ARG A 80 -21.89 -6.27 -5.15
C ARG A 80 -21.22 -5.33 -6.16
N TYR A 81 -20.20 -4.58 -5.74
CA TYR A 81 -19.49 -3.62 -6.59
C TYR A 81 -18.18 -4.18 -7.17
N THR A 82 -17.79 -5.38 -6.74
CA THR A 82 -16.55 -6.01 -7.20
C THR A 82 -16.73 -6.58 -8.59
N ASP A 83 -15.90 -6.14 -9.52
CA ASP A 83 -15.90 -6.65 -10.89
C ASP A 83 -15.46 -8.13 -10.92
N THR A 84 -16.11 -8.94 -11.72
CA THR A 84 -15.73 -10.34 -11.94
C THR A 84 -14.29 -10.46 -12.42
N ILE A 85 -13.84 -9.53 -13.25
CA ILE A 85 -12.45 -9.47 -13.75
C ILE A 85 -11.45 -9.33 -12.59
N SER A 86 -11.77 -8.57 -11.56
CA SER A 86 -10.90 -8.41 -10.39
C SER A 86 -10.75 -9.72 -9.61
N ILE A 87 -11.83 -10.48 -9.51
CA ILE A 87 -11.81 -11.80 -8.86
C ILE A 87 -10.99 -12.79 -9.68
N GLU A 88 -11.19 -12.82 -11.01
CA GLU A 88 -10.43 -13.68 -11.92
C GLU A 88 -8.93 -13.39 -11.85
N ASP A 89 -8.55 -12.12 -11.95
CA ASP A 89 -7.14 -11.69 -11.88
C ASP A 89 -6.49 -12.06 -10.54
N ALA A 90 -7.22 -11.90 -9.44
CA ALA A 90 -6.74 -12.25 -8.11
C ALA A 90 -6.53 -13.77 -7.96
N ILE A 91 -7.43 -14.58 -8.48
CA ILE A 91 -7.29 -16.04 -8.47
C ILE A 91 -6.11 -16.46 -9.34
N GLU A 92 -6.01 -15.93 -10.58
CA GLU A 92 -4.91 -16.25 -11.50
C GLU A 92 -3.55 -15.97 -10.86
N GLU A 93 -3.38 -14.82 -10.22
CA GLU A 93 -2.14 -14.48 -9.54
C GLU A 93 -1.83 -15.40 -8.35
N ALA A 94 -2.83 -15.69 -7.51
CA ALA A 94 -2.66 -16.57 -6.36
C ALA A 94 -2.25 -17.99 -6.81
N GLU A 95 -2.84 -18.50 -7.89
CA GLU A 95 -2.50 -19.79 -8.48
C GLU A 95 -1.09 -19.78 -9.09
N CYS A 96 -0.73 -18.75 -9.87
CA CYS A 96 0.61 -18.58 -10.43
C CYS A 96 1.69 -18.60 -9.35
N LEU A 97 1.43 -17.96 -8.20
CA LEU A 97 2.32 -17.92 -7.06
C LEU A 97 2.20 -19.15 -6.14
N SER A 98 1.28 -20.09 -6.44
CA SER A 98 0.99 -21.26 -5.60
C SER A 98 0.58 -20.89 -4.17
N VAL A 99 -0.11 -19.77 -3.99
CA VAL A 99 -0.57 -19.26 -2.71
C VAL A 99 -1.94 -19.81 -2.36
N SER A 100 -2.11 -20.28 -1.12
CA SER A 100 -3.42 -20.63 -0.60
C SER A 100 -4.33 -19.41 -0.57
N HIS A 101 -5.49 -19.50 -1.19
CA HIS A 101 -6.46 -18.42 -1.21
C HIS A 101 -7.86 -18.89 -0.81
N ARG A 102 -8.68 -17.95 -0.35
CA ARG A 102 -10.09 -18.16 -0.05
C ARG A 102 -10.92 -16.96 -0.45
N ILE A 103 -12.19 -17.21 -0.76
CA ILE A 103 -13.16 -16.17 -1.10
C ILE A 103 -14.16 -16.05 0.07
N ILE A 104 -14.36 -14.85 0.56
CA ILE A 104 -15.32 -14.53 1.63
C ILE A 104 -16.18 -13.37 1.12
N ASP A 105 -17.40 -13.65 0.72
CA ASP A 105 -18.38 -12.64 0.35
C ASP A 105 -18.70 -11.76 1.56
N ILE A 106 -18.52 -10.43 1.43
CA ILE A 106 -18.84 -9.49 2.51
C ILE A 106 -20.28 -9.02 2.50
N GLU A 107 -21.03 -9.33 1.47
CA GLU A 107 -22.38 -8.81 1.24
C GLU A 107 -23.32 -9.07 2.42
N PRO A 108 -23.42 -10.30 2.98
CA PRO A 108 -24.32 -10.56 4.11
C PRO A 108 -24.01 -9.70 5.34
N VAL A 109 -22.72 -9.44 5.60
CA VAL A 109 -22.29 -8.60 6.72
C VAL A 109 -22.59 -7.13 6.43
N PHE A 110 -22.34 -6.69 5.20
CA PHE A 110 -22.62 -5.32 4.78
C PHE A 110 -24.12 -5.00 4.87
N GLU A 111 -24.99 -5.90 4.39
CA GLU A 111 -26.45 -5.74 4.51
C GLU A 111 -26.90 -5.70 5.99
N ALA A 112 -26.31 -6.50 6.86
CA ALA A 112 -26.62 -6.46 8.28
C ALA A 112 -26.29 -5.10 8.92
N PHE A 113 -25.13 -4.50 8.55
CA PHE A 113 -24.77 -3.15 9.01
C PHE A 113 -25.76 -2.10 8.47
N LEU A 114 -26.10 -2.15 7.19
CA LEU A 114 -27.05 -1.22 6.58
C LEU A 114 -28.43 -1.32 7.25
N ALA A 115 -28.90 -2.53 7.54
CA ALA A 115 -30.17 -2.74 8.22
C ALA A 115 -30.17 -2.16 9.65
N GLN A 116 -29.06 -2.32 10.39
CA GLN A 116 -28.94 -1.76 11.76
C GLN A 116 -28.83 -0.23 11.77
N LEU A 117 -28.17 0.34 10.78
CA LEU A 117 -27.92 1.79 10.67
C LEU A 117 -29.05 2.53 9.94
N GLY A 118 -29.90 1.82 9.19
CA GLY A 118 -30.98 2.39 8.40
C GLY A 118 -31.89 3.37 9.16
N PRO A 119 -32.36 3.06 10.38
CA PRO A 119 -33.14 4.01 11.18
C PRO A 119 -32.39 5.30 11.53
N ILE A 120 -31.06 5.23 11.66
CA ILE A 120 -30.19 6.39 11.99
C ILE A 120 -29.93 7.22 10.72
N PHE A 121 -29.83 6.56 9.55
CA PHE A 121 -29.53 7.20 8.26
C PHE A 121 -30.79 7.63 7.49
N GLN A 122 -31.97 7.51 8.09
CA GLN A 122 -33.21 7.87 7.43
C GLN A 122 -33.21 9.33 6.94
N GLY A 123 -33.41 9.51 5.64
CA GLY A 123 -33.39 10.82 4.99
C GLY A 123 -32.02 11.36 4.61
N LEU A 124 -30.95 10.59 4.86
CA LEU A 124 -29.59 10.89 4.38
C LEU A 124 -29.33 10.16 3.06
N ASN A 125 -28.61 10.80 2.16
CA ASN A 125 -28.15 10.16 0.93
C ASN A 125 -26.90 9.30 1.20
N PRO A 126 -26.70 8.19 0.47
CA PRO A 126 -25.45 7.45 0.50
C PRO A 126 -24.26 8.34 0.19
N ASP A 127 -23.15 8.11 0.89
CA ASP A 127 -21.88 8.81 0.72
C ASP A 127 -20.68 7.87 1.00
N ALA A 128 -19.53 8.41 1.31
CA ALA A 128 -18.34 7.61 1.68
C ALA A 128 -18.53 6.73 2.94
N THR A 129 -19.68 6.85 3.64
CA THR A 129 -19.97 6.01 4.82
C THR A 129 -20.13 4.55 4.41
N GLU A 130 -20.88 4.27 3.36
CA GLU A 130 -21.13 2.92 2.86
C GLU A 130 -19.85 2.28 2.30
N GLU A 131 -19.02 3.07 1.61
CA GLU A 131 -17.69 2.64 1.14
C GLU A 131 -16.80 2.28 2.33
N ASN A 132 -16.74 3.15 3.33
CA ASN A 132 -15.96 2.94 4.54
C ASN A 132 -16.44 1.74 5.36
N LEU A 133 -17.74 1.42 5.37
CA LEU A 133 -18.26 0.22 6.02
C LEU A 133 -17.71 -1.04 5.36
N GLN A 134 -17.72 -1.13 4.03
CA GLN A 134 -17.16 -2.28 3.30
C GLN A 134 -15.67 -2.47 3.62
N SER A 135 -14.89 -1.39 3.59
CA SER A 135 -13.47 -1.43 3.92
C SER A 135 -13.23 -1.93 5.35
N ARG A 136 -14.03 -1.46 6.34
CA ARG A 136 -13.92 -1.91 7.74
C ARG A 136 -14.34 -3.35 7.95
N ILE A 137 -15.36 -3.82 7.24
CA ILE A 137 -15.75 -5.24 7.25
C ILE A 137 -14.58 -6.11 6.79
N ARG A 138 -13.94 -5.76 5.67
CA ARG A 138 -12.74 -6.45 5.16
C ARG A 138 -11.61 -6.45 6.18
N GLY A 139 -11.31 -5.29 6.77
CA GLY A 139 -10.29 -5.18 7.82
C GLY A 139 -10.59 -6.06 9.03
N THR A 140 -11.85 -6.09 9.49
CA THR A 140 -12.28 -6.92 10.62
C THR A 140 -12.14 -8.41 10.32
N LEU A 141 -12.51 -8.86 9.12
CA LEU A 141 -12.37 -10.26 8.69
C LEU A 141 -10.89 -10.67 8.64
N LEU A 142 -10.02 -9.85 8.04
CA LEU A 142 -8.58 -10.12 8.01
C LEU A 142 -7.98 -10.20 9.41
N MET A 143 -8.34 -9.29 10.31
CA MET A 143 -7.85 -9.32 11.69
C MET A 143 -8.36 -10.54 12.46
N ALA A 144 -9.59 -11.00 12.22
CA ALA A 144 -10.12 -12.22 12.81
C ALA A 144 -9.36 -13.47 12.34
N ILE A 145 -9.06 -13.55 11.03
CA ILE A 145 -8.24 -14.61 10.45
C ILE A 145 -6.82 -14.58 11.04
N SER A 146 -6.22 -13.40 11.11
CA SER A 146 -4.91 -13.17 11.73
C SER A 146 -4.85 -13.74 13.15
N ASN A 147 -5.82 -13.39 13.99
CA ASN A 147 -5.88 -13.84 15.38
C ASN A 147 -6.01 -15.38 15.52
N LYS A 148 -6.69 -16.03 14.58
CA LYS A 148 -6.88 -17.49 14.62
C LYS A 148 -5.69 -18.25 14.02
N SER A 149 -5.06 -17.70 12.98
CA SER A 149 -3.98 -18.36 12.26
C SER A 149 -2.59 -18.05 12.81
N GLY A 150 -2.44 -17.01 13.64
CA GLY A 150 -1.14 -16.51 14.06
C GLY A 150 -0.33 -15.85 12.93
N ARG A 151 -0.99 -15.50 11.82
CA ARG A 151 -0.38 -14.79 10.68
C ARG A 151 -0.56 -13.28 10.84
N MET A 152 0.41 -12.51 10.40
CA MET A 152 0.34 -11.04 10.41
C MET A 152 -0.47 -10.55 9.20
N VAL A 153 -1.36 -9.57 9.40
CA VAL A 153 -2.01 -8.89 8.27
C VAL A 153 -1.02 -7.93 7.63
N LEU A 154 -0.78 -8.09 6.31
CA LEU A 154 -0.13 -7.08 5.48
C LEU A 154 -1.18 -6.16 4.88
N THR A 155 -0.99 -4.85 5.03
CA THR A 155 -1.79 -3.85 4.31
C THR A 155 -1.19 -3.55 2.95
N THR A 156 -2.03 -3.15 2.03
CA THR A 156 -1.67 -2.95 0.61
C THR A 156 -1.66 -1.49 0.17
N GLY A 157 -1.88 -0.54 1.11
CA GLY A 157 -1.87 0.89 0.81
C GLY A 157 -0.49 1.41 0.45
N ASN A 158 -0.41 2.21 -0.61
CA ASN A 158 0.80 2.83 -1.13
C ASN A 158 1.01 4.26 -0.57
N LYS A 159 2.18 4.87 -0.89
CA LYS A 159 2.53 6.20 -0.40
C LYS A 159 1.58 7.29 -0.89
N SER A 160 1.18 7.25 -2.14
CA SER A 160 0.34 8.29 -2.75
C SER A 160 -1.04 8.34 -2.10
N GLU A 161 -1.69 7.20 -1.94
CA GLU A 161 -2.98 7.06 -1.24
C GLU A 161 -2.88 7.50 0.22
N MET A 162 -1.86 7.02 0.92
CA MET A 162 -1.62 7.38 2.33
C MET A 162 -1.37 8.87 2.52
N SER A 163 -0.69 9.52 1.55
CA SER A 163 -0.39 10.95 1.59
C SER A 163 -1.64 11.79 1.62
N VAL A 164 -2.54 11.54 0.70
CA VAL A 164 -3.79 12.30 0.52
C VAL A 164 -4.94 11.77 1.38
N GLY A 165 -4.71 10.64 2.10
CA GLY A 165 -5.70 10.00 2.96
C GLY A 165 -6.80 9.29 2.19
N TYR A 166 -6.51 8.85 0.97
CA TYR A 166 -7.36 7.95 0.19
C TYR A 166 -7.26 6.54 0.76
N ALA A 167 -7.70 6.41 1.99
CA ALA A 167 -7.66 5.19 2.79
C ALA A 167 -8.71 5.29 3.89
N THR A 168 -9.23 4.15 4.32
CA THR A 168 -10.23 4.06 5.38
C THR A 168 -9.61 3.70 6.72
N LEU A 169 -9.76 4.58 7.70
CA LEU A 169 -9.31 4.34 9.05
C LEU A 169 -10.00 3.07 9.63
N TYR A 170 -9.18 2.15 10.14
CA TYR A 170 -9.60 0.83 10.62
C TYR A 170 -10.24 -0.09 9.55
N GLY A 171 -10.07 0.23 8.29
CA GLY A 171 -10.46 -0.58 7.14
C GLY A 171 -9.24 -1.18 6.46
N ASP A 172 -8.94 -0.72 5.25
CA ASP A 172 -7.76 -1.11 4.45
C ASP A 172 -6.41 -0.80 5.12
N MET A 173 -6.41 0.12 6.10
CA MET A 173 -5.25 0.43 6.94
C MET A 173 -5.07 -0.55 8.11
N ALA A 174 -6.01 -1.47 8.37
CA ALA A 174 -5.94 -2.41 9.49
C ALA A 174 -4.93 -3.53 9.19
N GLY A 175 -3.84 -3.57 9.95
CA GLY A 175 -2.82 -4.60 9.79
C GLY A 175 -1.62 -4.40 10.69
N GLY A 176 -0.67 -5.35 10.63
CA GLY A 176 0.56 -5.32 11.43
C GLY A 176 1.74 -4.70 10.71
N PHE A 177 1.74 -4.72 9.35
CA PHE A 177 2.82 -4.17 8.54
C PHE A 177 2.32 -3.71 7.18
N ALA A 178 2.81 -2.59 6.70
CA ALA A 178 2.46 -1.98 5.41
C ALA A 178 3.66 -2.07 4.46
N ALA A 179 3.69 -3.10 3.61
CA ALA A 179 4.85 -3.42 2.79
C ALA A 179 5.23 -2.28 1.83
N ILE A 180 4.25 -1.70 1.16
CA ILE A 180 4.44 -0.68 0.13
C ILE A 180 4.04 0.74 0.59
N LYS A 181 3.94 0.97 1.90
CA LYS A 181 3.53 2.24 2.51
C LYS A 181 4.32 3.45 2.02
N ASP A 182 5.59 3.27 1.71
CA ASP A 182 6.50 4.34 1.27
C ASP A 182 6.80 4.28 -0.23
N VAL A 183 6.04 3.48 -1.00
CA VAL A 183 6.16 3.33 -2.45
C VAL A 183 5.13 4.23 -3.13
N PRO A 184 5.52 5.26 -3.90
CA PRO A 184 4.60 6.04 -4.73
C PRO A 184 3.86 5.16 -5.74
N LYS A 185 2.64 5.54 -6.12
CA LYS A 185 1.82 4.74 -7.05
C LYS A 185 2.52 4.48 -8.39
N THR A 186 3.17 5.49 -8.93
CA THR A 186 3.96 5.35 -10.18
C THR A 186 5.09 4.33 -10.04
N MET A 187 5.70 4.24 -8.85
CA MET A 187 6.71 3.24 -8.55
C MET A 187 6.10 1.84 -8.32
N VAL A 188 4.87 1.74 -7.82
CA VAL A 188 4.16 0.45 -7.70
C VAL A 188 4.10 -0.25 -9.06
N TYR A 189 3.74 0.47 -10.13
CA TYR A 189 3.72 -0.06 -11.49
C TYR A 189 5.10 -0.52 -11.95
N ARG A 190 6.13 0.30 -11.73
CA ARG A 190 7.52 -0.05 -12.10
C ARG A 190 8.01 -1.30 -11.38
N LEU A 191 7.71 -1.43 -10.09
CA LEU A 191 8.09 -2.61 -9.31
C LEU A 191 7.32 -3.87 -9.74
N ALA A 192 6.05 -3.74 -10.15
CA ALA A 192 5.28 -4.83 -10.71
C ALA A 192 5.84 -5.29 -12.07
N GLU A 193 6.21 -4.36 -12.93
CA GLU A 193 6.89 -4.63 -14.20
C GLU A 193 8.26 -5.28 -13.97
N TYR A 194 9.06 -4.74 -13.03
CA TYR A 194 10.33 -5.34 -12.64
C TYR A 194 10.14 -6.79 -12.18
N ARG A 195 9.19 -7.04 -11.29
CA ARG A 195 8.93 -8.40 -10.79
C ARG A 195 8.51 -9.36 -11.89
N ASN A 196 7.65 -8.92 -12.79
CA ASN A 196 7.24 -9.71 -13.96
C ASN A 196 8.38 -9.93 -14.96
N GLY A 197 9.33 -9.02 -15.04
CA GLY A 197 10.56 -9.19 -15.82
C GLY A 197 11.46 -10.32 -15.29
N VAL A 198 11.40 -10.61 -13.99
CA VAL A 198 12.12 -11.75 -13.40
C VAL A 198 11.37 -13.07 -13.68
N SER A 199 10.07 -13.08 -13.42
CA SER A 199 9.17 -14.20 -13.69
C SER A 199 7.74 -13.67 -13.70
N PRO A 200 6.98 -13.81 -14.78
CA PRO A 200 5.62 -13.30 -14.86
C PRO A 200 4.70 -14.00 -13.84
N VAL A 201 4.14 -13.23 -12.92
CA VAL A 201 3.21 -13.74 -11.89
C VAL A 201 2.00 -12.82 -11.72
N ILE A 202 2.17 -11.51 -11.94
CA ILE A 202 1.08 -10.54 -11.91
C ILE A 202 0.42 -10.52 -13.28
N PRO A 203 -0.90 -10.77 -13.41
CA PRO A 203 -1.57 -10.74 -14.70
C PRO A 203 -1.39 -9.41 -15.42
N ALA A 204 -1.10 -9.44 -16.72
CA ALA A 204 -0.84 -8.23 -17.51
C ALA A 204 -2.02 -7.22 -17.46
N ARG A 205 -3.24 -7.73 -17.32
CA ARG A 205 -4.46 -6.94 -17.19
C ARG A 205 -4.47 -6.11 -15.89
N VAL A 206 -3.94 -6.62 -14.79
CA VAL A 206 -3.79 -5.90 -13.51
C VAL A 206 -2.86 -4.69 -13.66
N ILE A 207 -1.79 -4.81 -14.44
CA ILE A 207 -0.84 -3.71 -14.68
C ILE A 207 -1.45 -2.67 -15.63
N SER A 208 -2.22 -3.08 -16.63
CA SER A 208 -2.73 -2.17 -17.66
C SER A 208 -4.07 -1.50 -17.32
N ARG A 209 -4.83 -2.05 -16.37
CA ARG A 209 -6.15 -1.53 -16.00
C ARG A 209 -6.01 -0.28 -15.11
N PRO A 210 -6.84 0.77 -15.33
CA PRO A 210 -6.89 1.92 -14.43
C PRO A 210 -7.22 1.50 -13.00
N PRO A 211 -6.61 2.15 -11.99
CA PRO A 211 -6.87 1.84 -10.60
C PRO A 211 -8.30 2.23 -10.18
N THR A 212 -8.91 1.39 -9.37
CA THR A 212 -10.24 1.60 -8.79
C THR A 212 -10.36 0.92 -7.43
N ALA A 213 -11.10 1.53 -6.52
CA ALA A 213 -11.38 0.96 -5.20
C ALA A 213 -12.55 -0.05 -5.20
N GLU A 214 -13.40 -0.06 -6.23
CA GLU A 214 -14.59 -0.93 -6.37
C GLU A 214 -15.50 -0.96 -5.12
N LEU A 215 -15.73 0.21 -4.51
CA LEU A 215 -16.56 0.38 -3.32
C LEU A 215 -17.93 1.02 -3.66
N ALA A 216 -18.06 1.59 -4.86
CA ALA A 216 -19.26 2.21 -5.40
C ALA A 216 -19.39 1.87 -6.89
N PRO A 217 -20.61 2.06 -7.49
CA PRO A 217 -20.82 1.82 -8.92
C PRO A 217 -19.89 2.66 -9.79
N ASP A 218 -19.26 2.05 -10.80
CA ASP A 218 -18.41 2.71 -11.81
C ASP A 218 -17.27 3.59 -11.25
N GLN A 219 -16.88 3.37 -10.00
CA GLN A 219 -15.87 4.17 -9.29
C GLN A 219 -14.49 4.06 -9.95
N LYS A 220 -13.79 5.22 -10.03
CA LYS A 220 -12.38 5.31 -10.44
C LYS A 220 -11.64 6.26 -9.51
N ASP A 221 -10.36 5.99 -9.27
CA ASP A 221 -9.53 6.85 -8.41
C ASP A 221 -9.45 8.29 -8.94
N ILE A 222 -9.45 8.47 -10.26
CA ILE A 222 -9.43 9.78 -10.92
C ILE A 222 -10.68 10.64 -10.64
N ASP A 223 -11.77 10.06 -10.12
CA ASP A 223 -12.97 10.83 -9.74
C ASP A 223 -12.71 11.67 -8.48
N SER A 224 -11.72 11.27 -7.68
CA SER A 224 -11.39 11.91 -6.39
C SER A 224 -9.97 12.48 -6.33
N LEU A 225 -9.04 11.98 -7.15
CA LEU A 225 -7.63 12.32 -7.15
C LEU A 225 -7.17 12.76 -8.54
N PRO A 226 -6.17 13.65 -8.65
CA PRO A 226 -5.51 13.89 -9.92
C PRO A 226 -4.78 12.62 -10.38
N PRO A 227 -4.49 12.48 -11.69
CA PRO A 227 -3.67 11.37 -12.20
C PRO A 227 -2.37 11.22 -11.40
N TYR A 228 -1.96 9.98 -11.11
CA TYR A 228 -0.80 9.73 -10.25
C TYR A 228 0.52 10.27 -10.83
N GLU A 229 0.62 10.40 -12.15
CA GLU A 229 1.74 11.04 -12.83
C GLU A 229 1.88 12.53 -12.50
N ILE A 230 0.80 13.16 -12.04
CA ILE A 230 0.76 14.54 -11.55
C ILE A 230 0.85 14.57 -10.02
N LEU A 231 0.14 13.66 -9.35
CA LEU A 231 0.06 13.62 -7.90
C LEU A 231 1.41 13.31 -7.26
N ASP A 232 2.10 12.27 -7.74
CA ASP A 232 3.35 11.80 -7.13
C ASP A 232 4.48 12.84 -7.17
N PRO A 233 4.74 13.55 -8.29
CA PRO A 233 5.71 14.64 -8.29
C PRO A 233 5.35 15.80 -7.34
N ILE A 234 4.07 16.17 -7.22
CA ILE A 234 3.64 17.20 -6.26
C ILE A 234 3.89 16.73 -4.82
N LEU A 235 3.60 15.47 -4.53
CA LEU A 235 3.85 14.88 -3.21
C LEU A 235 5.34 14.82 -2.91
N GLN A 236 6.17 14.43 -3.89
CA GLN A 236 7.62 14.42 -3.74
C GLN A 236 8.14 15.82 -3.44
N ALA A 237 7.79 16.81 -4.24
CA ALA A 237 8.22 18.20 -4.04
C ALA A 237 7.81 18.75 -2.66
N TYR A 238 6.54 18.53 -2.26
CA TYR A 238 6.03 19.05 -1.01
C TYR A 238 6.54 18.31 0.23
N VAL A 239 6.60 16.96 0.18
CA VAL A 239 6.86 16.12 1.36
C VAL A 239 8.34 15.77 1.51
N GLU A 240 9.04 15.46 0.40
CA GLU A 240 10.42 14.98 0.44
C GLU A 240 11.43 16.11 0.25
N GLU A 241 11.08 17.12 -0.55
CA GLU A 241 11.94 18.24 -0.89
C GLU A 241 11.61 19.51 -0.11
N ASP A 242 10.57 19.46 0.75
CA ASP A 242 10.11 20.58 1.61
C ASP A 242 9.86 21.89 0.83
N GLN A 243 9.37 21.76 -0.43
CA GLN A 243 9.09 22.92 -1.28
C GLN A 243 7.80 23.61 -0.84
N ALA A 244 7.81 24.93 -0.87
CA ALA A 244 6.61 25.73 -0.62
C ALA A 244 5.58 25.55 -1.75
N THR A 245 4.29 25.64 -1.42
CA THR A 245 3.19 25.55 -2.40
C THR A 245 3.39 26.48 -3.61
N SER A 246 3.93 27.70 -3.38
CA SER A 246 4.25 28.68 -4.44
C SER A 246 5.32 28.19 -5.39
N GLU A 247 6.39 27.56 -4.86
CA GLU A 247 7.50 27.03 -5.66
C GLU A 247 7.04 25.90 -6.58
N ILE A 248 6.16 25.01 -6.07
CA ILE A 248 5.59 23.92 -6.87
C ILE A 248 4.70 24.48 -8.00
N ILE A 249 3.92 25.54 -7.72
CA ILE A 249 3.11 26.22 -8.75
C ILE A 249 4.01 26.90 -9.79
N ASP A 250 5.07 27.58 -9.35
CA ASP A 250 6.02 28.27 -10.23
C ASP A 250 6.81 27.27 -11.11
N ALA A 251 6.96 26.01 -10.66
CA ALA A 251 7.52 24.92 -11.48
C ALA A 251 6.57 24.43 -12.60
N GLY A 252 5.33 24.95 -12.67
CA GLY A 252 4.40 24.73 -13.78
C GLY A 252 3.23 23.80 -13.47
N TYR A 253 3.06 23.37 -12.23
CA TYR A 253 1.89 22.58 -11.82
C TYR A 253 0.65 23.46 -11.65
N ASP A 254 -0.54 22.93 -11.94
CA ASP A 254 -1.78 23.67 -11.78
C ASP A 254 -2.00 24.09 -10.33
N ALA A 255 -2.25 25.37 -10.11
CA ALA A 255 -2.35 25.96 -8.79
C ALA A 255 -3.49 25.36 -7.93
N MET A 256 -4.61 24.98 -8.55
CA MET A 256 -5.74 24.38 -7.84
C MET A 256 -5.38 22.95 -7.39
N THR A 257 -4.78 22.17 -8.27
CA THR A 257 -4.33 20.81 -8.00
C THR A 257 -3.30 20.78 -6.87
N VAL A 258 -2.28 21.65 -6.91
CA VAL A 258 -1.27 21.75 -5.85
C VAL A 258 -1.92 22.10 -4.51
N LYS A 259 -2.73 23.16 -4.46
CA LYS A 259 -3.42 23.59 -3.21
C LYS A 259 -4.33 22.50 -2.65
N ASN A 260 -5.06 21.78 -3.49
CA ASN A 260 -5.93 20.69 -3.06
C ASN A 260 -5.12 19.52 -2.51
N THR A 261 -4.04 19.13 -3.18
CA THR A 261 -3.15 18.06 -2.74
C THR A 261 -2.54 18.39 -1.37
N VAL A 262 -1.96 19.58 -1.20
CA VAL A 262 -1.38 20.02 0.07
C VAL A 262 -2.43 20.06 1.18
N ARG A 263 -3.65 20.53 0.88
CA ARG A 263 -4.77 20.51 1.84
C ARG A 263 -5.13 19.08 2.26
N LEU A 264 -5.17 18.13 1.34
CA LEU A 264 -5.44 16.72 1.64
C LEU A 264 -4.34 16.15 2.53
N VAL A 265 -3.07 16.37 2.19
CA VAL A 265 -1.93 15.94 3.02
C VAL A 265 -2.06 16.47 4.44
N THR A 266 -2.36 17.74 4.61
CA THR A 266 -2.47 18.36 5.94
C THR A 266 -3.66 17.79 6.74
N ARG A 267 -4.84 17.69 6.11
CA ARG A 267 -6.07 17.27 6.80
C ARG A 267 -6.10 15.79 7.18
N THR A 268 -5.31 14.96 6.52
CA THR A 268 -5.35 13.50 6.68
C THR A 268 -4.22 12.94 7.56
N GLU A 269 -3.48 13.80 8.23
CA GLU A 269 -2.40 13.39 9.15
C GLU A 269 -2.88 12.37 10.18
N TYR A 270 -4.08 12.57 10.75
CA TYR A 270 -4.64 11.66 11.76
C TYR A 270 -4.79 10.23 11.25
N LYS A 271 -5.05 10.01 9.94
CA LYS A 271 -5.07 8.67 9.33
C LYS A 271 -3.66 8.08 9.29
N ARG A 272 -2.69 8.83 8.80
CA ARG A 272 -1.29 8.38 8.72
C ARG A 272 -0.71 7.98 10.08
N ARG A 273 -1.12 8.66 11.16
CA ARG A 273 -0.73 8.32 12.54
C ARG A 273 -1.23 6.96 13.00
N GLN A 274 -2.28 6.42 12.38
CA GLN A 274 -2.87 5.13 12.68
C GLN A 274 -2.37 4.01 11.75
N ALA A 275 -1.54 4.33 10.76
CA ALA A 275 -1.06 3.36 9.81
C ALA A 275 0.03 2.46 10.40
N PRO A 276 0.07 1.15 10.02
CA PRO A 276 1.12 0.25 10.45
C PRO A 276 2.52 0.73 10.04
N PRO A 277 3.59 0.25 10.70
CA PRO A 277 4.95 0.48 10.23
C PRO A 277 5.17 -0.15 8.85
N GLY A 278 6.16 0.34 8.13
CA GLY A 278 6.52 -0.16 6.80
C GLY A 278 8.00 0.08 6.49
N VAL A 279 8.45 -0.40 5.33
CA VAL A 279 9.82 -0.19 4.87
C VAL A 279 9.95 1.26 4.38
N ARG A 280 11.01 1.93 4.83
CA ARG A 280 11.36 3.25 4.32
C ARG A 280 12.26 3.10 3.10
N ILE A 281 11.83 3.64 1.98
CA ILE A 281 12.58 3.63 0.71
C ILE A 281 12.87 5.04 0.17
N THR A 282 12.21 6.05 0.72
CA THR A 282 12.37 7.46 0.33
C THR A 282 13.02 8.28 1.46
N PRO A 283 13.56 9.47 1.19
CA PRO A 283 14.14 10.34 2.21
C PRO A 283 13.19 10.64 3.36
N VAL A 284 11.90 10.85 3.06
CA VAL A 284 10.86 11.13 4.06
C VAL A 284 9.75 10.12 3.94
N SER A 285 9.70 9.19 4.90
CA SER A 285 8.55 8.31 5.10
C SER A 285 7.57 8.95 6.08
N TYR A 286 6.27 8.77 5.86
CA TYR A 286 5.22 9.34 6.72
C TYR A 286 5.25 8.89 8.19
N THR A 287 6.00 7.86 8.53
CA THR A 287 6.27 7.51 9.93
C THR A 287 7.13 8.56 10.65
N HIS A 288 7.80 9.43 9.90
CA HIS A 288 8.71 10.47 10.41
C HIS A 288 8.27 11.89 10.08
N LEU A 289 7.21 12.05 9.27
CA LEU A 289 6.65 13.36 8.96
C LEU A 289 5.85 13.84 10.17
N THR A 290 6.49 14.60 11.02
CA THR A 290 5.78 15.48 11.94
C THR A 290 5.49 16.76 11.17
N LEU A 291 4.27 16.92 10.68
CA LEU A 291 3.82 18.26 10.30
C LEU A 291 4.04 19.16 11.51
N PRO A 292 4.63 20.35 11.33
CA PRO A 292 4.81 21.24 12.45
C PRO A 292 3.45 21.44 13.10
N THR A 293 3.33 20.99 14.35
CA THR A 293 2.23 21.45 15.19
C THR A 293 2.45 22.94 15.25
N ILE A 294 1.64 23.70 14.54
CA ILE A 294 1.68 25.15 14.62
C ILE A 294 1.31 25.46 16.05
N LEU A 295 2.32 25.60 16.89
CA LEU A 295 2.18 26.38 18.11
C LEU A 295 1.98 27.81 17.65
N LEU A 296 0.73 28.15 17.35
CA LEU A 296 0.30 29.51 17.35
C LEU A 296 0.36 29.96 18.81
N VAL A 297 1.49 30.55 19.18
CA VAL A 297 1.60 31.40 20.36
C VAL A 297 1.20 32.79 19.96
#